data_0cf90c9894f09e1ffe9209f1f70f5b1c
#
_entry.id   0cf90c9894f09e1ffe9209f1f70f5b1c
#
_cell.length_a   1.000
_cell.length_b   1.000
_cell.length_c   1.000
_cell.angle_alpha   90.00
_cell.angle_beta   90.00
_cell.angle_gamma   90.00
#
_symmetry.space_group_name_H-M   'P 1'
#
loop_
_entity.id
_entity.type
_entity.pdbx_description
1 polymer ?
#
loop_
_entity_poly.entity_id
_entity_poly.type
_entity_poly.pdbx_seq_one_letter_code
_entity_poly.pdbx_strand_id
1 'polypeptide(L)'
;MTRRTKNTITEKKGINVVRTLVEDNGSIFREISTVDDLGHDANIEFCELHNDEYRPSGIEIKVQIKSGESYFNTNQAFIKGDKNHFEYWKKHILPTIGIVYNPKTRILYWVNISEYIEQQEEFNTYNIPCNKILNETNFKNFVNECSNYCRNNKNRIDSEMRLDTLYSENSEDACSALKTLFLYYRDSQLFWNTIISYLAICKDRFVLKMIVYYLSIAIGHQGDVFWHKDNEIKQSIKRWLTKKFNDIVDENILYK
;
A
#
# COMPACT_ATOMS: atom_id res chain seq x y z
N MET A 1 -15.96 11.95 40.73
CA MET A 1 -16.49 10.62 40.40
C MET A 1 -16.42 10.41 38.88
N THR A 2 -15.57 9.54 38.43
CA THR A 2 -15.44 9.18 36.98
C THR A 2 -16.68 8.42 36.54
N ARG A 3 -17.45 8.95 35.59
CA ARG A 3 -18.68 8.32 35.11
C ARG A 3 -18.41 7.65 33.76
N ARG A 4 -18.76 6.37 33.65
CA ARG A 4 -18.73 5.62 32.39
C ARG A 4 -20.09 5.83 31.68
N THR A 5 -20.07 6.41 30.48
CA THR A 5 -21.30 6.67 29.70
C THR A 5 -21.73 5.43 28.92
N LYS A 6 -23.02 5.35 28.53
CA LYS A 6 -23.53 4.28 27.66
C LYS A 6 -22.76 4.26 26.30
N ASN A 7 -22.39 5.43 25.78
CA ASN A 7 -21.65 5.55 24.53
C ASN A 7 -20.28 4.88 24.62
N THR A 8 -19.51 5.13 25.69
CA THR A 8 -18.20 4.48 25.91
C THR A 8 -18.32 2.95 26.02
N ILE A 9 -19.42 2.44 26.59
CA ILE A 9 -19.67 0.99 26.67
C ILE A 9 -19.94 0.41 25.27
N THR A 10 -20.76 1.10 24.47
CA THR A 10 -21.13 0.67 23.13
C THR A 10 -19.91 0.71 22.20
N GLU A 11 -19.10 1.76 22.27
CA GLU A 11 -17.86 1.91 21.52
C GLU A 11 -16.88 0.75 21.82
N LYS A 12 -16.60 0.51 23.10
CA LYS A 12 -15.71 -0.57 23.52
C LYS A 12 -16.23 -1.95 23.11
N LYS A 13 -17.55 -2.12 23.03
CA LYS A 13 -18.16 -3.35 22.51
C LYS A 13 -17.85 -3.55 21.03
N GLY A 14 -17.94 -2.52 20.20
CA GLY A 14 -17.56 -2.58 18.80
C GLY A 14 -16.09 -2.96 18.60
N ILE A 15 -15.17 -2.33 19.35
CA ILE A 15 -13.74 -2.64 19.31
C ILE A 15 -13.50 -4.12 19.67
N ASN A 16 -14.14 -4.62 20.73
CA ASN A 16 -13.96 -6.01 21.15
C ASN A 16 -14.49 -7.01 20.12
N VAL A 17 -15.61 -6.72 19.46
CA VAL A 17 -16.16 -7.60 18.40
C VAL A 17 -15.21 -7.68 17.22
N VAL A 18 -14.64 -6.54 16.80
CA VAL A 18 -13.65 -6.52 15.71
C VAL A 18 -12.37 -7.25 16.14
N ARG A 19 -11.88 -7.03 17.36
CA ARG A 19 -10.72 -7.73 17.90
C ARG A 19 -10.92 -9.24 17.86
N THR A 20 -12.03 -9.74 18.41
CA THR A 20 -12.33 -11.19 18.43
C THR A 20 -12.33 -11.75 17.02
N LEU A 21 -13.02 -11.11 16.07
CA LEU A 21 -13.04 -11.57 14.69
C LEU A 21 -11.65 -11.64 14.06
N VAL A 22 -10.80 -10.64 14.31
CA VAL A 22 -9.44 -10.56 13.73
C VAL A 22 -8.55 -11.64 14.34
N GLU A 23 -8.58 -11.80 15.68
CA GLU A 23 -7.73 -12.74 16.43
C GLU A 23 -8.17 -14.20 16.19
N ASP A 24 -9.47 -14.48 16.11
CA ASP A 24 -10.01 -15.81 15.79
C ASP A 24 -9.61 -16.27 14.36
N ASN A 25 -9.34 -15.32 13.45
CA ASN A 25 -8.82 -15.59 12.12
C ASN A 25 -7.27 -15.51 12.05
N GLY A 26 -6.58 -15.53 13.18
CA GLY A 26 -5.12 -15.63 13.29
C GLY A 26 -4.36 -14.35 12.99
N SER A 27 -5.03 -13.22 12.74
CA SER A 27 -4.40 -11.92 12.54
C SER A 27 -4.18 -11.18 13.86
N ILE A 28 -3.33 -10.15 13.88
CA ILE A 28 -2.95 -9.43 15.09
C ILE A 28 -3.73 -8.14 15.19
N PHE A 29 -4.42 -7.91 16.31
CA PHE A 29 -5.13 -6.68 16.61
C PHE A 29 -4.41 -5.88 17.70
N ARG A 30 -4.01 -4.62 17.40
CA ARG A 30 -3.37 -3.72 18.36
C ARG A 30 -4.25 -2.48 18.57
N GLU A 31 -4.93 -2.40 19.72
CA GLU A 31 -5.74 -1.23 20.10
C GLU A 31 -4.83 -0.01 20.34
N ILE A 32 -5.22 1.13 19.81
CA ILE A 32 -4.55 2.42 20.04
C ILE A 32 -5.17 3.06 21.29
N SER A 33 -4.33 3.62 22.16
CA SER A 33 -4.78 4.34 23.35
C SER A 33 -5.63 5.54 22.96
N THR A 34 -6.73 5.79 23.67
CA THR A 34 -7.60 6.96 23.44
C THR A 34 -6.88 8.30 23.62
N VAL A 35 -5.74 8.33 24.29
CA VAL A 35 -4.90 9.54 24.45
C VAL A 35 -4.12 9.82 23.16
N ASP A 36 -3.81 8.77 22.37
CA ASP A 36 -3.00 8.84 21.16
C ASP A 36 -3.87 8.68 19.90
N ASP A 37 -5.21 8.63 20.07
CA ASP A 37 -6.16 8.47 18.97
C ASP A 37 -6.32 9.79 18.20
N LEU A 38 -5.65 9.84 17.06
CA LEU A 38 -5.77 10.93 16.07
C LEU A 38 -6.69 10.53 14.89
N GLY A 39 -7.69 9.67 15.13
CA GLY A 39 -8.64 9.21 14.12
C GLY A 39 -8.47 7.74 13.68
N HIS A 40 -7.81 6.93 14.54
CA HIS A 40 -7.73 5.48 14.38
C HIS A 40 -7.85 4.80 15.74
N ASP A 41 -8.68 3.76 15.84
CA ASP A 41 -8.90 3.01 17.07
C ASP A 41 -7.94 1.81 17.23
N ALA A 42 -7.43 1.29 16.11
CA ALA A 42 -6.54 0.14 16.13
C ALA A 42 -5.67 0.01 14.88
N ASN A 43 -4.64 -0.85 14.99
CA ASN A 43 -3.90 -1.42 13.87
C ASN A 43 -4.24 -2.90 13.74
N ILE A 44 -4.35 -3.40 12.51
CA ILE A 44 -4.46 -4.82 12.21
C ILE A 44 -3.29 -5.21 11.33
N GLU A 45 -2.50 -6.20 11.77
CA GLU A 45 -1.49 -6.84 10.97
C GLU A 45 -2.01 -8.22 10.53
N PHE A 46 -2.12 -8.42 9.22
CA PHE A 46 -2.60 -9.70 8.69
C PHE A 46 -1.53 -10.78 8.79
N CYS A 47 -1.98 -12.00 9.09
CA CYS A 47 -1.14 -13.19 9.11
C CYS A 47 -1.62 -14.20 8.08
N GLU A 48 -0.69 -15.00 7.57
CA GLU A 48 -0.95 -16.11 6.66
C GLU A 48 -0.70 -17.44 7.37
N LEU A 49 -1.58 -18.43 7.13
CA LEU A 49 -1.43 -19.77 7.71
C LEU A 49 -0.44 -20.60 6.88
N HIS A 50 0.66 -21.03 7.50
CA HIS A 50 1.66 -21.91 6.93
C HIS A 50 1.93 -23.08 7.87
N ASN A 51 1.65 -24.33 7.43
CA ASN A 51 1.92 -25.55 8.21
C ASN A 51 1.39 -25.47 9.65
N ASP A 52 0.12 -25.09 9.82
CA ASP A 52 -0.58 -24.90 11.09
C ASP A 52 -0.03 -23.77 12.00
N GLU A 53 0.85 -22.90 11.47
CA GLU A 53 1.34 -21.71 12.15
C GLU A 53 0.91 -20.44 11.43
N TYR A 54 0.44 -19.44 12.18
CA TYR A 54 0.18 -18.10 11.66
C TYR A 54 1.47 -17.27 11.62
N ARG A 55 1.82 -16.74 10.44
CA ARG A 55 3.00 -15.90 10.23
C ARG A 55 2.58 -14.52 9.75
N PRO A 56 3.17 -13.42 10.29
CA PRO A 56 2.89 -12.08 9.82
C PRO A 56 3.17 -11.94 8.31
N SER A 57 2.21 -11.35 7.59
CA SER A 57 2.34 -11.11 6.14
C SER A 57 3.14 -9.85 5.80
N GLY A 58 3.44 -9.02 6.81
CA GLY A 58 4.02 -7.68 6.63
C GLY A 58 3.03 -6.65 6.11
N ILE A 59 1.74 -6.98 6.07
CA ILE A 59 0.67 -6.05 5.66
C ILE A 59 -0.06 -5.58 6.91
N GLU A 60 0.03 -4.28 7.18
CA GLU A 60 -0.64 -3.61 8.29
C GLU A 60 -1.61 -2.54 7.77
N ILE A 61 -2.78 -2.43 8.40
CA ILE A 61 -3.80 -1.43 8.13
C ILE A 61 -4.15 -0.66 9.40
N LYS A 62 -4.59 0.58 9.23
CA LYS A 62 -5.22 1.38 10.29
C LYS A 62 -6.72 1.18 10.27
N VAL A 63 -7.33 1.13 11.44
CA VAL A 63 -8.79 0.89 11.55
C VAL A 63 -9.45 1.97 12.39
N GLN A 64 -10.52 2.58 11.82
CA GLN A 64 -11.45 3.42 12.55
C GLN A 64 -12.72 2.61 12.81
N ILE A 65 -13.06 2.40 14.07
CA ILE A 65 -14.20 1.58 14.49
C ILE A 65 -15.29 2.47 15.09
N LYS A 66 -16.51 2.37 14.54
CA LYS A 66 -17.68 3.04 15.08
C LYS A 66 -18.72 2.02 15.52
N SER A 67 -19.44 2.32 16.58
CA SER A 67 -20.44 1.41 17.14
C SER A 67 -21.64 2.16 17.66
N GLY A 68 -22.83 1.74 17.25
CA GLY A 68 -24.09 2.32 17.69
C GLY A 68 -25.03 2.70 16.57
N GLU A 69 -26.29 2.96 16.92
CA GLU A 69 -27.36 3.24 15.95
C GLU A 69 -27.20 4.57 15.21
N SER A 70 -26.49 5.53 15.78
CA SER A 70 -26.23 6.84 15.17
C SER A 70 -25.37 6.79 13.90
N TYR A 71 -24.74 5.64 13.62
CA TYR A 71 -23.96 5.37 12.41
C TYR A 71 -24.74 4.65 11.33
N PHE A 72 -26.07 4.61 11.47
CA PHE A 72 -27.00 4.00 10.52
C PHE A 72 -28.10 4.97 10.14
N ASN A 73 -28.47 4.99 8.87
CA ASN A 73 -29.74 5.50 8.41
C ASN A 73 -30.46 4.36 7.70
N THR A 74 -31.78 4.42 7.62
CA THR A 74 -32.76 3.41 7.15
C THR A 74 -32.21 1.99 6.84
N ASN A 75 -31.12 1.83 6.05
CA ASN A 75 -30.52 0.52 5.73
C ASN A 75 -29.00 0.62 5.43
N GLN A 76 -28.35 1.74 5.71
CA GLN A 76 -26.95 1.94 5.35
C GLN A 76 -26.11 2.34 6.56
N ALA A 77 -24.96 1.68 6.73
CA ALA A 77 -23.95 2.07 7.68
C ALA A 77 -23.00 3.13 7.10
N PHE A 78 -22.46 4.03 7.93
CA PHE A 78 -21.46 5.00 7.49
C PHE A 78 -20.50 5.39 8.59
N ILE A 79 -19.26 5.65 8.17
CA ILE A 79 -18.26 6.34 8.96
C ILE A 79 -18.51 7.84 8.86
N LYS A 80 -18.67 8.51 10.01
CA LYS A 80 -18.75 9.96 10.09
C LYS A 80 -17.37 10.51 10.38
N GLY A 81 -16.92 11.42 9.55
CA GLY A 81 -15.72 12.21 9.77
C GLY A 81 -16.03 13.71 9.72
N ASP A 82 -15.00 14.51 9.71
CA ASP A 82 -15.01 15.93 9.36
C ASP A 82 -13.86 16.21 8.40
N LYS A 83 -13.68 17.45 8.00
CA LYS A 83 -12.61 17.85 7.09
C LYS A 83 -11.22 17.44 7.62
N ASN A 84 -10.97 17.58 8.92
CA ASN A 84 -9.67 17.26 9.51
C ASN A 84 -9.38 15.76 9.47
N HIS A 85 -10.40 14.93 9.75
CA HIS A 85 -10.28 13.48 9.62
C HIS A 85 -9.95 13.06 8.17
N PHE A 86 -10.64 13.64 7.20
CA PHE A 86 -10.41 13.33 5.79
C PHE A 86 -9.01 13.75 5.33
N GLU A 87 -8.56 14.94 5.71
CA GLU A 87 -7.20 15.42 5.46
C GLU A 87 -6.14 14.51 6.09
N TYR A 88 -6.39 14.04 7.31
CA TYR A 88 -5.51 13.14 8.01
C TYR A 88 -5.45 11.76 7.34
N TRP A 89 -6.61 11.14 7.04
CA TRP A 89 -6.67 9.83 6.38
C TRP A 89 -6.06 9.86 4.99
N LYS A 90 -6.24 10.95 4.25
CA LYS A 90 -5.64 11.15 2.92
C LYS A 90 -4.11 11.17 2.94
N LYS A 91 -3.52 11.74 3.99
CA LYS A 91 -2.06 11.88 4.14
C LYS A 91 -1.41 10.64 4.76
N HIS A 92 -2.21 9.73 5.31
CA HIS A 92 -1.68 8.58 6.02
C HIS A 92 -1.13 7.53 5.04
N ILE A 93 0.11 7.04 5.28
CA ILE A 93 0.79 6.07 4.41
C ILE A 93 0.11 4.69 4.46
N LEU A 94 -0.25 4.24 5.68
CA LEU A 94 -1.00 3.01 5.85
C LEU A 94 -2.47 3.25 5.50
N PRO A 95 -3.11 2.33 4.77
CA PRO A 95 -4.52 2.48 4.43
C PRO A 95 -5.39 2.48 5.68
N THR A 96 -6.38 3.34 5.68
CA THR A 96 -7.39 3.45 6.73
C THR A 96 -8.66 2.71 6.31
N ILE A 97 -9.08 1.78 7.15
CA ILE A 97 -10.31 1.00 6.98
C ILE A 97 -11.34 1.47 8.02
N GLY A 98 -12.55 1.79 7.58
CA GLY A 98 -13.67 2.08 8.46
C GLY A 98 -14.48 0.82 8.74
N ILE A 99 -14.79 0.55 10.01
CA ILE A 99 -15.66 -0.55 10.43
C ILE A 99 -16.78 0.01 11.31
N VAL A 100 -18.03 -0.36 11.02
CA VAL A 100 -19.21 0.03 11.79
C VAL A 100 -19.89 -1.21 12.35
N TYR A 101 -20.01 -1.27 13.67
CA TYR A 101 -20.73 -2.33 14.36
C TYR A 101 -22.16 -1.93 14.68
N ASN A 102 -23.13 -2.75 14.25
CA ASN A 102 -24.53 -2.61 14.64
C ASN A 102 -24.81 -3.45 15.89
N PRO A 103 -25.06 -2.86 17.07
CA PRO A 103 -25.26 -3.62 18.29
C PRO A 103 -26.60 -4.38 18.33
N LYS A 104 -27.60 -4.01 17.50
CA LYS A 104 -28.90 -4.69 17.43
C LYS A 104 -28.83 -5.96 16.58
N THR A 105 -28.26 -5.84 15.37
CA THR A 105 -28.16 -6.97 14.43
C THR A 105 -26.89 -7.78 14.64
N ARG A 106 -25.91 -7.26 15.38
CA ARG A 106 -24.58 -7.84 15.60
C ARG A 106 -23.76 -7.98 14.31
N ILE A 107 -24.05 -7.17 13.30
CA ILE A 107 -23.38 -7.19 12.00
C ILE A 107 -22.30 -6.09 11.99
N LEU A 108 -21.13 -6.43 11.44
CA LEU A 108 -20.06 -5.48 11.10
C LEU A 108 -20.20 -5.09 9.61
N TYR A 109 -20.07 -3.80 9.34
CA TYR A 109 -19.98 -3.23 7.99
C TYR A 109 -18.65 -2.54 7.83
N TRP A 110 -18.07 -2.57 6.63
CA TRP A 110 -16.77 -1.95 6.42
C TRP A 110 -16.67 -1.23 5.08
N VAL A 111 -15.65 -0.36 4.99
CA VAL A 111 -15.25 0.39 3.81
C VAL A 111 -13.76 0.66 3.85
N ASN A 112 -13.09 0.66 2.70
CA ASN A 112 -11.75 1.21 2.57
C ASN A 112 -11.86 2.74 2.46
N ILE A 113 -11.58 3.46 3.55
CA ILE A 113 -11.65 4.92 3.63
C ILE A 113 -10.64 5.56 2.68
N SER A 114 -9.40 5.04 2.65
CA SER A 114 -8.35 5.58 1.79
C SER A 114 -8.73 5.49 0.33
N GLU A 115 -9.21 4.34 -0.12
CA GLU A 115 -9.69 4.13 -1.50
C GLU A 115 -10.90 5.02 -1.83
N TYR A 116 -11.84 5.15 -0.90
CA TYR A 116 -13.01 6.02 -1.07
C TYR A 116 -12.59 7.49 -1.26
N ILE A 117 -11.64 7.97 -0.44
CA ILE A 117 -11.14 9.35 -0.53
C ILE A 117 -10.41 9.58 -1.86
N GLU A 118 -9.63 8.63 -2.34
CA GLU A 118 -8.90 8.74 -3.61
C GLU A 118 -9.81 8.81 -4.83
N GLN A 119 -10.99 8.18 -4.77
CA GLN A 119 -11.97 8.18 -5.85
C GLN A 119 -12.82 9.45 -5.93
N GLN A 120 -12.72 10.36 -4.95
CA GLN A 120 -13.50 11.59 -4.89
C GLN A 120 -12.63 12.80 -5.23
N GLU A 121 -13.06 13.60 -6.19
CA GLU A 121 -12.41 14.91 -6.49
C GLU A 121 -12.79 15.96 -5.45
N GLU A 122 -14.07 15.99 -5.04
CA GLU A 122 -14.61 16.91 -4.05
C GLU A 122 -15.54 16.19 -3.05
N PHE A 123 -15.58 16.67 -1.81
CA PHE A 123 -16.44 16.11 -0.76
C PHE A 123 -17.63 17.00 -0.49
N ASN A 124 -18.83 16.52 -0.91
CA ASN A 124 -20.09 17.16 -0.54
C ASN A 124 -20.55 16.78 0.88
N THR A 125 -20.02 15.70 1.43
CA THR A 125 -20.30 15.18 2.76
C THR A 125 -19.12 14.42 3.31
N TYR A 126 -18.98 14.45 4.63
CA TYR A 126 -17.96 13.68 5.36
C TYR A 126 -18.52 12.35 5.92
N ASN A 127 -19.58 11.83 5.31
CA ASN A 127 -20.15 10.52 5.64
C ASN A 127 -19.74 9.50 4.57
N ILE A 128 -18.98 8.49 4.95
CA ILE A 128 -18.48 7.45 4.05
C ILE A 128 -19.37 6.22 4.17
N PRO A 129 -20.05 5.79 3.10
CA PRO A 129 -20.94 4.62 3.16
C PRO A 129 -20.16 3.32 3.32
N CYS A 130 -20.61 2.47 4.26
CA CYS A 130 -20.09 1.14 4.49
C CYS A 130 -21.04 0.11 3.90
N ASN A 131 -20.70 -0.45 2.75
CA ASN A 131 -21.59 -1.32 1.98
C ASN A 131 -21.23 -2.82 2.05
N LYS A 132 -20.06 -3.13 2.60
CA LYS A 132 -19.55 -4.50 2.67
C LYS A 132 -19.74 -5.05 4.08
N ILE A 133 -20.27 -6.27 4.20
CA ILE A 133 -20.41 -6.97 5.47
C ILE A 133 -19.06 -7.63 5.81
N LEU A 134 -18.70 -7.61 7.09
CA LEU A 134 -17.51 -8.28 7.62
C LEU A 134 -17.94 -9.32 8.65
N ASN A 135 -17.56 -10.59 8.41
CA ASN A 135 -17.81 -11.72 9.30
C ASN A 135 -16.77 -12.83 9.04
N GLU A 136 -16.83 -13.93 9.79
CA GLU A 136 -15.91 -15.06 9.64
C GLU A 136 -15.89 -15.64 8.22
N THR A 137 -17.06 -15.76 7.56
CA THR A 137 -17.18 -16.38 6.24
C THR A 137 -16.46 -15.57 5.15
N ASN A 138 -16.45 -14.24 5.26
CA ASN A 138 -15.86 -13.35 4.27
C ASN A 138 -14.56 -12.64 4.74
N PHE A 139 -14.04 -12.99 5.92
CA PHE A 139 -12.81 -12.39 6.44
C PHE A 139 -11.62 -12.54 5.48
N LYS A 140 -11.49 -13.69 4.84
CA LYS A 140 -10.45 -13.92 3.82
C LYS A 140 -10.56 -12.95 2.63
N ASN A 141 -11.78 -12.65 2.20
CA ASN A 141 -11.99 -11.66 1.12
C ASN A 141 -11.62 -10.25 1.58
N PHE A 142 -11.98 -9.89 2.82
CA PHE A 142 -11.56 -8.63 3.44
C PHE A 142 -10.04 -8.49 3.47
N VAL A 143 -9.32 -9.53 3.94
CA VAL A 143 -7.84 -9.57 3.95
C VAL A 143 -7.28 -9.40 2.53
N ASN A 144 -7.82 -10.11 1.54
CA ASN A 144 -7.37 -10.04 0.16
C ASN A 144 -7.57 -8.65 -0.44
N GLU A 145 -8.73 -8.02 -0.23
CA GLU A 145 -9.01 -6.67 -0.74
C GLU A 145 -8.07 -5.63 -0.12
N CYS A 146 -7.90 -5.66 1.21
CA CYS A 146 -6.97 -4.77 1.91
C CYS A 146 -5.53 -5.00 1.47
N SER A 147 -5.11 -6.25 1.32
CA SER A 147 -3.76 -6.61 0.89
C SER A 147 -3.46 -6.15 -0.53
N ASN A 148 -4.41 -6.32 -1.45
CA ASN A 148 -4.29 -5.85 -2.83
C ASN A 148 -4.19 -4.32 -2.89
N TYR A 149 -5.00 -3.61 -2.11
CA TYR A 149 -4.93 -2.16 -2.02
C TYR A 149 -3.57 -1.70 -1.47
N CYS A 150 -3.06 -2.33 -0.39
CA CYS A 150 -1.74 -2.02 0.17
C CYS A 150 -0.62 -2.22 -0.86
N ARG A 151 -0.64 -3.35 -1.58
CA ARG A 151 0.38 -3.67 -2.60
C ARG A 151 0.32 -2.69 -3.77
N ASN A 152 -0.88 -2.36 -4.25
CA ASN A 152 -1.07 -1.41 -5.35
C ASN A 152 -0.64 0.00 -4.94
N ASN A 153 -0.99 0.45 -3.73
CA ASN A 153 -0.58 1.76 -3.22
C ASN A 153 0.92 1.85 -2.98
N LYS A 154 1.53 0.81 -2.41
CA LYS A 154 2.99 0.77 -2.26
C LYS A 154 3.68 0.91 -3.61
N ASN A 155 3.23 0.15 -4.61
CA ASN A 155 3.78 0.22 -5.95
C ASN A 155 3.57 1.60 -6.59
N ARG A 156 2.41 2.24 -6.39
CA ARG A 156 2.10 3.58 -6.90
C ARG A 156 2.94 4.66 -6.22
N ILE A 157 2.93 4.72 -4.90
CA ILE A 157 3.70 5.71 -4.12
C ILE A 157 5.20 5.55 -4.41
N ASP A 158 5.69 4.33 -4.42
CA ASP A 158 7.09 4.05 -4.70
C ASP A 158 7.47 4.41 -6.15
N SER A 159 6.59 4.20 -7.13
CA SER A 159 6.87 4.53 -8.53
C SER A 159 6.75 6.03 -8.81
N GLU A 160 5.72 6.71 -8.29
CA GLU A 160 5.52 8.16 -8.50
C GLU A 160 6.62 8.98 -7.80
N MET A 161 6.87 8.75 -6.52
CA MET A 161 7.92 9.49 -5.79
C MET A 161 9.33 9.27 -6.33
N ARG A 162 9.60 8.10 -6.92
CA ARG A 162 10.96 7.76 -7.38
C ARG A 162 11.20 8.09 -8.82
N LEU A 163 10.17 8.04 -9.65
CA LEU A 163 10.28 8.52 -11.03
C LEU A 163 10.52 10.03 -11.06
N ASP A 164 9.78 10.79 -10.27
CA ASP A 164 10.00 12.24 -10.16
C ASP A 164 11.41 12.54 -9.65
N THR A 165 11.88 11.82 -8.64
CA THR A 165 13.23 11.98 -8.10
C THR A 165 14.31 11.49 -9.07
N LEU A 166 14.03 10.48 -9.90
CA LEU A 166 14.95 10.03 -10.96
C LEU A 166 15.23 11.13 -11.98
N TYR A 167 14.24 11.97 -12.27
CA TYR A 167 14.38 13.12 -13.18
C TYR A 167 14.80 14.41 -12.47
N SER A 168 15.22 14.35 -11.21
CA SER A 168 15.75 15.51 -10.47
C SER A 168 16.97 16.11 -11.15
N GLU A 169 17.08 17.43 -11.11
CA GLU A 169 18.30 18.16 -11.54
C GLU A 169 19.48 17.93 -10.58
N ASN A 170 19.21 17.45 -9.36
CA ASN A 170 20.23 17.08 -8.39
C ASN A 170 20.69 15.63 -8.67
N SER A 171 21.96 15.50 -9.07
CA SER A 171 22.58 14.20 -9.38
C SER A 171 22.55 13.19 -8.22
N GLU A 172 22.67 13.65 -6.97
CA GLU A 172 22.66 12.77 -5.78
C GLU A 172 21.27 12.17 -5.59
N ASP A 173 20.21 12.99 -5.73
CA ASP A 173 18.83 12.55 -5.63
C ASP A 173 18.49 11.56 -6.75
N ALA A 174 18.86 11.89 -7.98
CA ALA A 174 18.66 11.01 -9.14
C ALA A 174 19.38 9.67 -8.98
N CYS A 175 20.63 9.67 -8.51
CA CYS A 175 21.40 8.45 -8.23
C CYS A 175 20.79 7.63 -7.08
N SER A 176 20.30 8.29 -6.02
CA SER A 176 19.62 7.63 -4.90
C SER A 176 18.31 6.98 -5.35
N ALA A 177 17.52 7.67 -6.17
CA ALA A 177 16.30 7.14 -6.77
C ALA A 177 16.60 5.92 -7.66
N LEU A 178 17.61 6.04 -8.54
CA LEU A 178 18.04 4.95 -9.42
C LEU A 178 18.46 3.70 -8.64
N LYS A 179 19.27 3.87 -7.58
CA LYS A 179 19.67 2.77 -6.69
C LYS A 179 18.46 2.08 -6.06
N THR A 180 17.52 2.86 -5.59
CA THR A 180 16.33 2.36 -4.91
C THR A 180 15.40 1.64 -5.90
N LEU A 181 15.18 2.21 -7.07
CA LEU A 181 14.42 1.57 -8.16
C LEU A 181 15.07 0.24 -8.56
N PHE A 182 16.39 0.18 -8.71
CA PHE A 182 17.10 -1.06 -9.01
C PHE A 182 16.90 -2.12 -7.92
N LEU A 183 17.03 -1.76 -6.66
CA LEU A 183 16.88 -2.70 -5.54
C LEU A 183 15.49 -3.35 -5.47
N TYR A 184 14.44 -2.59 -5.74
CA TYR A 184 13.06 -3.04 -5.54
C TYR A 184 12.34 -3.47 -6.82
N TYR A 185 12.76 -2.99 -8.00
CA TYR A 185 12.04 -3.20 -9.27
C TYR A 185 12.88 -3.82 -10.37
N ARG A 186 14.07 -4.31 -10.08
CA ARG A 186 14.96 -4.95 -11.07
C ARG A 186 14.32 -6.13 -11.82
N ASP A 187 13.28 -6.76 -11.26
CA ASP A 187 12.54 -7.85 -11.89
C ASP A 187 11.39 -7.35 -12.78
N SER A 188 11.17 -6.01 -12.85
CA SER A 188 10.11 -5.39 -13.64
C SER A 188 10.62 -4.95 -15.01
N GLN A 189 9.94 -5.40 -16.07
CA GLN A 189 10.22 -4.91 -17.42
C GLN A 189 9.99 -3.40 -17.56
N LEU A 190 9.01 -2.84 -16.81
CA LEU A 190 8.73 -1.41 -16.78
C LEU A 190 9.93 -0.62 -16.25
N PHE A 191 10.56 -1.09 -15.18
CA PHE A 191 11.77 -0.46 -14.64
C PHE A 191 12.87 -0.35 -15.71
N TRP A 192 13.17 -1.44 -16.42
CA TRP A 192 14.22 -1.43 -17.45
C TRP A 192 13.85 -0.57 -18.65
N ASN A 193 12.58 -0.53 -19.06
CA ASN A 193 12.09 0.41 -20.08
C ASN A 193 12.34 1.85 -19.66
N THR A 194 12.01 2.21 -18.42
CA THR A 194 12.21 3.56 -17.89
C THR A 194 13.69 3.93 -17.86
N ILE A 195 14.56 3.05 -17.37
CA ILE A 195 16.00 3.29 -17.29
C ILE A 195 16.62 3.50 -18.67
N ILE A 196 16.24 2.69 -19.65
CA ILE A 196 16.75 2.82 -21.02
C ILE A 196 16.22 4.10 -21.67
N SER A 197 14.96 4.45 -21.45
CA SER A 197 14.41 5.72 -21.94
C SER A 197 15.12 6.92 -21.32
N TYR A 198 15.44 6.83 -20.02
CA TYR A 198 16.16 7.88 -19.33
C TYR A 198 17.61 7.99 -19.78
N LEU A 199 18.28 6.89 -20.10
CA LEU A 199 19.63 6.88 -20.68
C LEU A 199 19.70 7.73 -21.95
N ALA A 200 18.65 7.69 -22.77
CA ALA A 200 18.61 8.44 -24.03
C ALA A 200 18.50 9.97 -23.86
N ILE A 201 17.95 10.44 -22.73
CA ILE A 201 17.69 11.88 -22.47
C ILE A 201 18.56 12.47 -21.36
N CYS A 202 19.14 11.65 -20.49
CA CYS A 202 19.94 12.08 -19.35
C CYS A 202 21.24 12.78 -19.84
N LYS A 203 21.52 13.97 -19.32
CA LYS A 203 22.73 14.74 -19.62
C LYS A 203 23.77 14.68 -18.49
N ASP A 204 23.36 14.23 -17.31
CA ASP A 204 24.22 14.16 -16.15
C ASP A 204 25.16 12.96 -16.24
N ARG A 205 26.46 13.21 -16.19
CA ARG A 205 27.52 12.19 -16.33
C ARG A 205 27.55 11.17 -15.16
N PHE A 206 27.18 11.59 -13.95
CA PHE A 206 27.16 10.68 -12.80
C PHE A 206 25.99 9.72 -12.89
N VAL A 207 24.81 10.25 -13.21
CA VAL A 207 23.60 9.45 -13.41
C VAL A 207 23.80 8.48 -14.58
N LEU A 208 24.36 8.92 -15.70
CA LEU A 208 24.67 8.07 -16.85
C LEU A 208 25.61 6.91 -16.47
N LYS A 209 26.67 7.18 -15.72
CA LYS A 209 27.58 6.12 -15.24
C LYS A 209 26.84 5.08 -14.38
N MET A 210 25.95 5.53 -13.49
CA MET A 210 25.15 4.64 -12.65
C MET A 210 24.16 3.79 -13.47
N ILE A 211 23.50 4.40 -14.46
CA ILE A 211 22.61 3.67 -15.38
C ILE A 211 23.39 2.59 -16.12
N VAL A 212 24.53 2.95 -16.73
CA VAL A 212 25.40 2.00 -17.47
C VAL A 212 25.91 0.89 -16.54
N TYR A 213 26.27 1.24 -15.30
CA TYR A 213 26.68 0.25 -14.28
C TYR A 213 25.57 -0.77 -14.01
N TYR A 214 24.35 -0.35 -13.72
CA TYR A 214 23.24 -1.27 -13.47
C TYR A 214 22.85 -2.10 -14.70
N LEU A 215 22.88 -1.50 -15.89
CA LEU A 215 22.64 -2.23 -17.14
C LEU A 215 23.73 -3.29 -17.38
N SER A 216 24.99 -2.97 -17.13
CA SER A 216 26.10 -3.93 -17.30
C SER A 216 26.02 -5.11 -16.32
N ILE A 217 25.63 -4.86 -15.06
CA ILE A 217 25.36 -5.90 -14.08
C ILE A 217 24.20 -6.79 -14.56
N ALA A 218 23.08 -6.20 -15.00
CA ALA A 218 21.92 -6.92 -15.46
C ALA A 218 22.21 -7.82 -16.68
N ILE A 219 23.09 -7.37 -17.56
CA ILE A 219 23.48 -8.12 -18.76
C ILE A 219 24.57 -9.17 -18.42
N GLY A 220 25.55 -8.82 -17.60
CA GLY A 220 26.72 -9.64 -17.31
C GLY A 220 26.55 -10.66 -16.18
N HIS A 221 25.83 -10.29 -15.10
CA HIS A 221 25.71 -11.08 -13.87
C HIS A 221 24.26 -11.51 -13.61
N GLN A 222 23.69 -12.29 -14.48
CA GLN A 222 22.27 -12.62 -14.49
C GLN A 222 21.78 -13.37 -13.25
N GLY A 223 22.59 -14.31 -12.73
CA GLY A 223 22.22 -15.13 -11.56
C GLY A 223 22.00 -14.32 -10.30
N ASP A 224 22.73 -13.20 -10.18
CA ASP A 224 22.75 -12.37 -8.96
C ASP A 224 21.75 -11.21 -9.01
N VAL A 225 21.26 -10.86 -10.20
CA VAL A 225 20.38 -9.69 -10.39
C VAL A 225 18.92 -10.09 -10.55
N PHE A 226 18.66 -11.15 -11.30
CA PHE A 226 17.29 -11.61 -11.56
C PHE A 226 16.95 -12.82 -10.69
N TRP A 227 16.30 -12.59 -9.58
CA TRP A 227 15.84 -13.64 -8.65
C TRP A 227 14.52 -14.28 -9.07
N HIS A 228 14.04 -14.00 -10.28
CA HIS A 228 12.76 -14.52 -10.73
C HIS A 228 12.81 -16.06 -10.85
N LYS A 229 11.76 -16.73 -10.35
CA LYS A 229 11.63 -18.20 -10.44
C LYS A 229 11.44 -18.69 -11.88
N ASP A 230 10.96 -17.80 -12.76
CA ASP A 230 10.66 -18.11 -14.16
C ASP A 230 11.83 -17.77 -15.08
N ASN A 231 12.48 -18.81 -15.59
CA ASN A 231 13.61 -18.67 -16.50
C ASN A 231 13.24 -18.05 -17.88
N GLU A 232 12.01 -18.19 -18.35
CA GLU A 232 11.59 -17.63 -19.64
C GLU A 232 11.47 -16.11 -19.56
N ILE A 233 10.91 -15.59 -18.48
CA ILE A 233 10.82 -14.14 -18.23
C ILE A 233 12.23 -13.55 -18.13
N LYS A 234 13.14 -14.18 -17.39
CA LYS A 234 14.54 -13.78 -17.28
C LYS A 234 15.22 -13.66 -18.66
N GLN A 235 15.07 -14.69 -19.48
CA GLN A 235 15.69 -14.75 -20.81
C GLN A 235 15.09 -13.73 -21.77
N SER A 236 13.80 -13.45 -21.64
CA SER A 236 13.09 -12.44 -22.43
C SER A 236 13.59 -11.03 -22.11
N ILE A 237 13.62 -10.65 -20.83
CA ILE A 237 14.14 -9.34 -20.36
C ILE A 237 15.59 -9.17 -20.79
N LYS A 238 16.42 -10.19 -20.64
CA LYS A 238 17.82 -10.13 -21.03
C LYS A 238 18.01 -9.87 -22.53
N ARG A 239 17.34 -10.66 -23.39
CA ARG A 239 17.44 -10.51 -24.85
C ARG A 239 17.02 -9.11 -25.28
N TRP A 240 15.95 -8.60 -24.68
CA TRP A 240 15.46 -7.28 -24.96
C TRP A 240 16.44 -6.19 -24.49
N LEU A 241 16.97 -6.28 -23.25
CA LEU A 241 17.96 -5.36 -22.70
C LEU A 241 19.24 -5.33 -23.54
N THR A 242 19.77 -6.51 -23.90
CA THR A 242 21.00 -6.60 -24.70
C THR A 242 20.82 -5.92 -26.05
N LYS A 243 19.66 -6.17 -26.70
CA LYS A 243 19.36 -5.54 -27.99
C LYS A 243 19.27 -4.02 -27.87
N LYS A 244 18.49 -3.51 -26.90
CA LYS A 244 18.31 -2.07 -26.69
C LYS A 244 19.59 -1.35 -26.25
N PHE A 245 20.40 -2.00 -25.43
CA PHE A 245 21.69 -1.45 -25.00
C PHE A 245 22.65 -1.32 -26.19
N ASN A 246 22.75 -2.34 -27.04
CA ASN A 246 23.58 -2.27 -28.25
C ASN A 246 23.08 -1.18 -29.21
N ASP A 247 21.76 -1.10 -29.45
CA ASP A 247 21.17 -0.05 -30.31
C ASP A 247 21.55 1.36 -29.84
N ILE A 248 21.60 1.61 -28.50
CA ILE A 248 21.93 2.94 -27.93
C ILE A 248 23.43 3.18 -27.90
N VAL A 249 24.25 2.17 -27.62
CA VAL A 249 25.73 2.26 -27.56
C VAL A 249 26.28 2.52 -28.95
N ASP A 250 25.73 1.84 -29.96
CA ASP A 250 26.16 2.04 -31.36
C ASP A 250 25.80 3.42 -31.89
N GLU A 251 24.72 4.03 -31.37
CA GLU A 251 24.24 5.34 -31.88
C GLU A 251 24.84 6.56 -31.17
N ASN A 252 25.24 6.53 -29.88
CA ASN A 252 25.47 7.80 -29.17
C ASN A 252 26.45 7.84 -27.97
N ILE A 253 27.00 6.75 -27.43
CA ILE A 253 27.70 6.80 -26.14
C ILE A 253 29.20 6.56 -26.21
N LEU A 254 29.72 5.85 -27.20
CA LEU A 254 31.16 5.54 -27.34
C LEU A 254 31.95 6.63 -28.05
N TYR A 255 31.31 7.63 -28.65
CA TYR A 255 31.97 8.69 -29.45
C TYR A 255 31.81 10.11 -28.90
N LYS A 256 31.38 10.28 -27.64
CA LYS A 256 31.41 11.56 -26.91
C LYS A 256 32.25 11.43 -25.65
#